data_f244db1bf98d008fe9bd99841a859eb0
#
_entry.id   f244db1bf98d008fe9bd99841a859eb0
#
_cell.length_a   1.000
_cell.length_b   1.000
_cell.length_c   1.000
_cell.angle_alpha   90.00
_cell.angle_beta   90.00
_cell.angle_gamma   90.00
#
_symmetry.space_group_name_H-M   'P 1'
#
loop_
_entity.id
_entity.type
_entity.pdbx_description
1 polymer ?
#
loop_
_entity_poly.entity_id
_entity_poly.type
_entity_poly.pdbx_seq_one_letter_code
_entity_poly.pdbx_strand_id
1 'polypeptide(L)'
;MNEQLGHSSIVLAVLLASTASLVSCMNYHLIHPNVVPPRVITWADEVKSGQMLIHLEWAGPAGPGPFPTVLVHPDAGHLARHMRGVIWDLASQGYLAVAADYRRMIAGRYRRSLFAWRENSDVTAALEAARSDPRVDGSRLAALGFSQGGVFSLLIAAQATDIRAVVAYYPVTDFKHWLSRPKSSAWHRLEFHAFESSFRRQSEARDDSEFQQMLGRASPLDQAHSIRASVLLIHGDRDTTAPLEESERLASRLRELGREVDLLVIHDAGHVFNFKDRAKASNAWETTLSWLRRRLEPRGP
;
A
#
# COMPACT_ATOMS: atom_id res chain seq x y z
N MET A 1 -0.10 26.92 29.59
CA MET A 1 -1.12 26.61 28.58
C MET A 1 -0.71 27.01 27.15
N ASN A 2 0.31 27.88 26.97
CA ASN A 2 0.75 28.31 25.62
C ASN A 2 1.88 27.49 24.98
N GLU A 3 2.65 26.71 25.71
CA GLU A 3 3.75 25.90 25.15
C GLU A 3 3.27 24.64 24.42
N GLN A 4 2.16 24.04 24.82
CA GLN A 4 1.62 22.85 24.16
C GLN A 4 1.03 23.14 22.76
N LEU A 5 0.58 24.38 22.50
CA LEU A 5 0.08 24.78 21.18
C LEU A 5 1.20 24.99 20.16
N GLY A 6 2.38 25.44 20.60
CA GLY A 6 3.54 25.63 19.73
C GLY A 6 4.13 24.33 19.18
N HIS A 7 4.28 23.30 20.02
CA HIS A 7 4.82 22.01 19.61
C HIS A 7 3.92 21.26 18.61
N SER A 8 2.59 21.32 18.81
CA SER A 8 1.63 20.68 17.88
C SER A 8 1.65 21.32 16.49
N SER A 9 1.86 22.65 16.42
CA SER A 9 1.91 23.37 15.14
C SER A 9 3.22 23.11 14.37
N ILE A 10 4.36 23.00 15.07
CA ILE A 10 5.66 22.67 14.46
C ILE A 10 5.67 21.23 13.96
N VAL A 11 5.17 20.26 14.75
CA VAL A 11 5.06 18.86 14.35
C VAL A 11 4.17 18.71 13.11
N LEU A 12 3.06 19.44 13.04
CA LEU A 12 2.18 19.42 11.88
C LEU A 12 2.86 20.06 10.65
N ALA A 13 3.61 21.13 10.82
CA ALA A 13 4.34 21.79 9.74
C ALA A 13 5.47 20.90 9.18
N VAL A 14 6.19 20.17 10.04
CA VAL A 14 7.25 19.23 9.63
C VAL A 14 6.66 18.06 8.87
N LEU A 15 5.56 17.47 9.35
CA LEU A 15 4.86 16.39 8.64
C LEU A 15 4.27 16.86 7.30
N LEU A 16 3.80 18.09 7.20
CA LEU A 16 3.31 18.67 5.96
C LEU A 16 4.44 18.99 4.99
N ALA A 17 5.59 19.46 5.46
CA ALA A 17 6.73 19.80 4.61
C ALA A 17 7.42 18.57 4.04
N SER A 18 7.64 17.51 4.84
CA SER A 18 8.31 16.29 4.39
C SER A 18 7.48 15.52 3.36
N THR A 19 6.17 15.45 3.57
CA THR A 19 5.26 14.80 2.60
C THR A 19 4.98 15.67 1.38
N ALA A 20 4.91 17.00 1.52
CA ALA A 20 4.75 17.90 0.38
C ALA A 20 5.98 17.86 -0.54
N SER A 21 7.19 17.72 0.02
CA SER A 21 8.42 17.55 -0.76
C SER A 21 8.48 16.23 -1.51
N LEU A 22 7.99 15.12 -0.93
CA LEU A 22 7.91 13.83 -1.61
C LEU A 22 6.82 13.82 -2.70
N VAL A 23 5.67 14.44 -2.43
CA VAL A 23 4.51 14.48 -3.33
C VAL A 23 4.74 15.41 -4.53
N SER A 24 5.47 16.50 -4.37
CA SER A 24 5.65 17.53 -5.40
C SER A 24 6.38 17.04 -6.66
N CYS A 25 7.08 15.89 -6.60
CA CYS A 25 7.85 15.33 -7.71
C CYS A 25 7.31 13.99 -8.23
N MET A 26 6.15 13.53 -7.77
CA MET A 26 5.59 12.23 -8.20
C MET A 26 4.73 12.40 -9.44
N ASN A 27 5.02 11.63 -10.48
CA ASN A 27 4.20 11.54 -11.68
C ASN A 27 3.53 10.17 -11.77
N TYR A 28 2.26 10.09 -11.36
CA TYR A 28 1.45 8.87 -11.40
C TYR A 28 1.17 8.34 -12.80
N HIS A 29 1.39 9.18 -13.83
CA HIS A 29 1.28 8.81 -15.24
C HIS A 29 2.67 8.69 -15.91
N LEU A 30 3.74 8.54 -15.15
CA LEU A 30 5.09 8.48 -15.69
C LEU A 30 5.25 7.38 -16.75
N ILE A 31 4.68 6.21 -16.46
CA ILE A 31 4.65 5.04 -17.36
C ILE A 31 3.23 4.55 -17.64
N HIS A 32 2.25 5.00 -16.86
CA HIS A 32 0.85 4.58 -16.95
C HIS A 32 0.02 5.54 -17.80
N PRO A 33 -1.07 5.09 -18.42
CA PRO A 33 -1.91 5.94 -19.25
C PRO A 33 -2.50 7.12 -18.47
N ASN A 34 -2.59 8.28 -19.10
CA ASN A 34 -3.24 9.49 -18.57
C ASN A 34 -4.64 9.73 -19.16
N VAL A 35 -5.05 8.87 -20.05
CA VAL A 35 -6.41 8.77 -20.61
C VAL A 35 -6.87 7.33 -20.56
N VAL A 36 -8.18 7.12 -20.47
CA VAL A 36 -8.74 5.76 -20.44
C VAL A 36 -8.39 5.03 -21.73
N PRO A 37 -7.71 3.87 -21.68
CA PRO A 37 -7.36 3.11 -22.87
C PRO A 37 -8.60 2.57 -23.61
N PRO A 38 -8.51 2.31 -24.92
CA PRO A 38 -9.58 1.63 -25.64
C PRO A 38 -9.98 0.30 -25.01
N ARG A 39 -11.28 0.00 -25.00
CA ARG A 39 -11.87 -1.22 -24.39
C ARG A 39 -11.72 -1.33 -22.86
N VAL A 40 -11.29 -0.28 -22.17
CA VAL A 40 -11.35 -0.17 -20.72
C VAL A 40 -12.60 0.61 -20.36
N ILE A 41 -13.37 0.08 -19.42
CA ILE A 41 -14.49 0.76 -18.77
C ILE A 41 -14.08 1.20 -17.37
N THR A 42 -14.57 2.35 -16.95
CA THR A 42 -14.29 2.91 -15.62
C THR A 42 -15.58 3.32 -14.93
N TRP A 43 -15.63 3.14 -13.63
CA TRP A 43 -16.75 3.64 -12.79
C TRP A 43 -16.21 3.90 -11.38
N ALA A 44 -17.05 4.52 -10.56
CA ALA A 44 -16.74 4.79 -9.17
C ALA A 44 -17.94 4.39 -8.30
N ASP A 45 -17.63 3.99 -7.08
CA ASP A 45 -18.58 3.55 -6.06
C ASP A 45 -18.22 4.11 -4.70
N GLU A 46 -19.17 4.01 -3.77
CA GLU A 46 -18.95 4.24 -2.35
C GLU A 46 -19.42 3.04 -1.55
N VAL A 47 -18.57 2.55 -0.65
CA VAL A 47 -18.89 1.42 0.23
C VAL A 47 -18.80 1.80 1.70
N LYS A 48 -19.64 1.17 2.53
CA LYS A 48 -19.62 1.39 3.97
C LYS A 48 -18.43 0.69 4.62
N SER A 49 -17.69 1.43 5.44
CA SER A 49 -16.69 0.91 6.37
C SER A 49 -17.03 1.42 7.78
N GLY A 50 -17.73 0.63 8.56
CA GLY A 50 -18.34 1.06 9.82
C GLY A 50 -19.38 2.17 9.59
N GLN A 51 -19.16 3.34 10.19
CA GLN A 51 -20.07 4.50 10.04
C GLN A 51 -19.64 5.44 8.88
N MET A 52 -18.61 5.10 8.13
CA MET A 52 -18.08 5.95 7.06
C MET A 52 -18.35 5.35 5.69
N LEU A 53 -18.36 6.21 4.68
CA LEU A 53 -18.28 5.81 3.28
C LEU A 53 -16.83 5.98 2.81
N ILE A 54 -16.33 5.00 2.10
CA ILE A 54 -15.05 5.07 1.39
C ILE A 54 -15.31 5.03 -0.12
N HIS A 55 -14.60 5.88 -0.85
CA HIS A 55 -14.71 5.97 -2.30
C HIS A 55 -13.83 4.94 -2.98
N LEU A 56 -14.37 4.27 -4.01
CA LEU A 56 -13.70 3.31 -4.85
C LEU A 56 -13.62 3.81 -6.29
N GLU A 57 -12.45 3.67 -6.90
CA GLU A 57 -12.22 3.87 -8.34
C GLU A 57 -11.98 2.51 -9.00
N TRP A 58 -12.73 2.23 -10.03
CA TRP A 58 -12.71 0.96 -10.74
C TRP A 58 -12.28 1.12 -12.19
N ALA A 59 -11.61 0.12 -12.70
CA ALA A 59 -11.37 -0.06 -14.13
C ALA A 59 -11.40 -1.55 -14.49
N GLY A 60 -11.94 -1.88 -15.64
CA GLY A 60 -11.95 -3.26 -16.11
C GLY A 60 -12.05 -3.36 -17.62
N PRO A 61 -11.80 -4.54 -18.19
CA PRO A 61 -12.06 -4.79 -19.61
C PRO A 61 -13.54 -4.61 -19.94
N ALA A 62 -13.84 -4.22 -21.15
CA ALA A 62 -15.20 -4.26 -21.67
C ALA A 62 -15.66 -5.72 -21.81
N GLY A 63 -16.80 -6.07 -21.22
CA GLY A 63 -17.38 -7.42 -21.25
C GLY A 63 -17.95 -7.86 -19.91
N PRO A 64 -18.57 -9.04 -19.87
CA PRO A 64 -19.30 -9.49 -18.70
C PRO A 64 -18.40 -10.04 -17.56
N GLY A 65 -17.16 -10.45 -17.83
CA GLY A 65 -16.31 -11.14 -16.87
C GLY A 65 -16.66 -12.63 -16.72
N PRO A 66 -16.29 -13.32 -15.62
CA PRO A 66 -15.53 -12.76 -14.52
C PRO A 66 -14.03 -12.58 -14.85
N PHE A 67 -13.41 -11.53 -14.30
CA PHE A 67 -12.01 -11.20 -14.55
C PHE A 67 -11.13 -11.44 -13.32
N PRO A 68 -9.86 -11.85 -13.48
CA PRO A 68 -8.90 -11.81 -12.40
C PRO A 68 -8.82 -10.35 -11.88
N THR A 69 -8.78 -10.20 -10.55
CA THR A 69 -9.00 -8.88 -9.94
C THR A 69 -7.83 -8.46 -9.07
N VAL A 70 -7.43 -7.20 -9.18
CA VAL A 70 -6.34 -6.60 -8.42
C VAL A 70 -6.86 -5.44 -7.57
N LEU A 71 -6.74 -5.57 -6.24
CA LEU A 71 -6.95 -4.46 -5.32
C LEU A 71 -5.68 -3.61 -5.31
N VAL A 72 -5.81 -2.32 -5.60
CA VAL A 72 -4.68 -1.37 -5.68
C VAL A 72 -4.72 -0.42 -4.48
N HIS A 73 -3.67 -0.46 -3.68
CA HIS A 73 -3.55 0.32 -2.46
C HIS A 73 -2.57 1.47 -2.68
N PRO A 74 -3.05 2.74 -2.61
CA PRO A 74 -2.19 3.90 -2.76
C PRO A 74 -1.21 4.04 -1.59
N ASP A 75 -0.15 4.79 -1.82
CA ASP A 75 0.82 5.16 -0.79
C ASP A 75 0.26 6.21 0.20
N ALA A 76 1.01 6.47 1.25
CA ALA A 76 0.59 7.40 2.30
C ALA A 76 0.30 8.81 1.73
N GLY A 77 -0.88 9.32 2.06
CA GLY A 77 -1.28 10.66 1.63
C GLY A 77 -1.93 10.71 0.24
N HIS A 78 -2.08 9.59 -0.49
CA HIS A 78 -2.71 9.56 -1.80
C HIS A 78 -4.10 8.93 -1.80
N LEU A 79 -4.88 9.25 -2.82
CA LEU A 79 -6.27 8.86 -3.01
C LEU A 79 -6.37 7.86 -4.15
N ALA A 80 -7.48 7.12 -4.20
CA ALA A 80 -7.81 6.21 -5.29
C ALA A 80 -7.66 6.87 -6.67
N ARG A 81 -8.07 8.13 -6.81
CA ARG A 81 -7.94 8.88 -8.07
C ARG A 81 -6.48 9.02 -8.57
N HIS A 82 -5.49 8.99 -7.69
CA HIS A 82 -4.08 9.03 -8.09
C HIS A 82 -3.62 7.69 -8.68
N MET A 83 -4.33 6.61 -8.41
CA MET A 83 -4.06 5.28 -8.96
C MET A 83 -4.77 5.02 -10.30
N ARG A 84 -5.52 6.00 -10.86
CA ARG A 84 -6.26 5.82 -12.12
C ARG A 84 -5.39 5.27 -13.24
N GLY A 85 -4.21 5.83 -13.45
CA GLY A 85 -3.29 5.33 -14.46
C GLY A 85 -2.90 3.86 -14.25
N VAL A 86 -2.65 3.47 -13.01
CA VAL A 86 -2.30 2.09 -12.63
C VAL A 86 -3.48 1.13 -12.87
N ILE A 87 -4.70 1.48 -12.41
CA ILE A 87 -5.87 0.62 -12.61
C ILE A 87 -6.31 0.55 -14.07
N TRP A 88 -6.12 1.62 -14.87
CA TRP A 88 -6.39 1.61 -16.30
C TRP A 88 -5.40 0.72 -17.05
N ASP A 89 -4.14 0.75 -16.64
CA ASP A 89 -3.12 -0.11 -17.25
C ASP A 89 -3.42 -1.59 -16.93
N LEU A 90 -3.69 -1.93 -15.67
CA LEU A 90 -4.13 -3.28 -15.29
C LEU A 90 -5.36 -3.72 -16.09
N ALA A 91 -6.35 -2.84 -16.25
CA ALA A 91 -7.56 -3.14 -17.02
C ALA A 91 -7.25 -3.40 -18.50
N SER A 92 -6.29 -2.68 -19.09
CA SER A 92 -5.82 -2.92 -20.47
C SER A 92 -5.13 -4.30 -20.63
N GLN A 93 -4.60 -4.84 -19.54
CA GLN A 93 -3.98 -6.18 -19.47
C GLN A 93 -4.98 -7.30 -19.13
N GLY A 94 -6.27 -6.98 -19.04
CA GLY A 94 -7.32 -7.98 -18.80
C GLY A 94 -7.72 -8.20 -17.34
N TYR A 95 -7.25 -7.36 -16.42
CA TYR A 95 -7.64 -7.42 -15.01
C TYR A 95 -8.82 -6.48 -14.71
N LEU A 96 -9.68 -6.88 -13.81
CA LEU A 96 -10.50 -5.91 -13.09
C LEU A 96 -9.63 -5.30 -11.99
N ALA A 97 -9.60 -3.97 -11.87
CA ALA A 97 -8.77 -3.29 -10.88
C ALA A 97 -9.61 -2.29 -10.08
N VAL A 98 -9.38 -2.24 -8.77
CA VAL A 98 -10.04 -1.31 -7.86
C VAL A 98 -9.03 -0.64 -6.94
N ALA A 99 -9.12 0.69 -6.84
CA ALA A 99 -8.38 1.47 -5.86
C ALA A 99 -9.35 2.12 -4.88
N ALA A 100 -8.99 2.17 -3.60
CA ALA A 100 -9.85 2.70 -2.54
C ALA A 100 -9.23 3.90 -1.84
N ASP A 101 -10.08 4.84 -1.43
CA ASP A 101 -9.72 5.87 -0.46
C ASP A 101 -9.81 5.29 0.94
N TYR A 102 -8.70 5.33 1.68
CA TYR A 102 -8.71 4.94 3.09
C TYR A 102 -8.86 6.16 4.00
N ARG A 103 -9.50 5.97 5.15
CA ARG A 103 -9.96 7.02 6.08
C ARG A 103 -9.10 8.28 6.12
N ARG A 104 -9.57 9.35 5.50
CA ARG A 104 -8.87 10.63 5.42
C ARG A 104 -9.68 11.80 5.90
N MET A 105 -11.00 11.65 6.01
CA MET A 105 -11.87 12.73 6.42
C MET A 105 -12.59 12.39 7.72
N ILE A 106 -12.12 12.99 8.81
CA ILE A 106 -12.89 13.11 10.04
C ILE A 106 -13.25 14.59 10.20
N ALA A 107 -14.54 14.90 10.18
CA ALA A 107 -15.09 16.24 10.39
C ALA A 107 -14.53 17.33 9.46
N GLY A 108 -14.44 17.06 8.14
CA GLY A 108 -14.01 18.05 7.14
C GLY A 108 -12.52 18.40 7.19
N ARG A 109 -11.73 17.70 7.98
CA ARG A 109 -10.27 17.86 8.05
C ARG A 109 -9.57 16.59 7.59
N TYR A 110 -8.63 16.73 6.67
CA TYR A 110 -7.71 15.66 6.30
C TYR A 110 -6.92 15.22 7.53
N ARG A 111 -7.28 14.08 8.10
CA ARG A 111 -6.42 13.38 9.05
C ARG A 111 -5.75 12.25 8.31
N ARG A 112 -4.45 12.39 8.12
CA ARG A 112 -3.61 11.28 7.65
C ARG A 112 -3.63 10.22 8.73
N SER A 113 -4.27 9.10 8.47
CA SER A 113 -3.93 7.90 9.18
C SER A 113 -2.67 7.33 8.53
N LEU A 114 -1.65 7.12 9.32
CA LEU A 114 -0.41 6.47 8.86
C LEU A 114 -0.45 4.98 9.22
N PHE A 115 -1.63 4.43 9.63
CA PHE A 115 -1.69 3.14 10.30
C PHE A 115 -2.73 2.20 9.75
N ALA A 116 -2.20 1.03 9.42
CA ALA A 116 -2.90 -0.11 8.88
C ALA A 116 -4.01 -0.69 9.79
N TRP A 117 -3.95 -0.55 11.10
CA TRP A 117 -4.93 -1.26 11.96
C TRP A 117 -6.32 -0.63 11.98
N ARG A 118 -6.46 0.71 11.91
CA ARG A 118 -7.76 1.36 11.79
C ARG A 118 -8.29 1.36 10.37
N GLU A 119 -7.39 1.48 9.41
CA GLU A 119 -7.70 1.44 7.99
C GLU A 119 -7.92 0.03 7.48
N ASN A 120 -7.56 -0.98 8.29
CA ASN A 120 -7.80 -2.37 7.94
C ASN A 120 -9.29 -2.67 7.70
N SER A 121 -10.19 -1.99 8.41
CA SER A 121 -11.63 -2.07 8.13
C SER A 121 -11.98 -1.49 6.75
N ASP A 122 -11.28 -0.47 6.28
CA ASP A 122 -11.50 0.14 4.97
C ASP A 122 -10.95 -0.77 3.87
N VAL A 123 -9.76 -1.34 4.09
CA VAL A 123 -9.16 -2.33 3.18
C VAL A 123 -10.07 -3.57 3.08
N THR A 124 -10.60 -4.04 4.21
CA THR A 124 -11.56 -5.15 4.24
C THR A 124 -12.85 -4.78 3.51
N ALA A 125 -13.39 -3.57 3.71
CA ALA A 125 -14.59 -3.13 3.01
C ALA A 125 -14.40 -3.06 1.49
N ALA A 126 -13.23 -2.60 1.02
CA ALA A 126 -12.88 -2.62 -0.40
C ALA A 126 -12.76 -4.04 -0.95
N LEU A 127 -12.19 -4.98 -0.19
CA LEU A 127 -12.14 -6.40 -0.58
C LEU A 127 -13.54 -7.02 -0.65
N GLU A 128 -14.41 -6.74 0.33
CA GLU A 128 -15.79 -7.26 0.31
C GLU A 128 -16.60 -6.67 -0.85
N ALA A 129 -16.38 -5.39 -1.19
CA ALA A 129 -16.97 -4.80 -2.39
C ALA A 129 -16.51 -5.53 -3.65
N ALA A 130 -15.20 -5.83 -3.74
CA ALA A 130 -14.66 -6.61 -4.86
C ALA A 130 -15.31 -8.00 -4.93
N ARG A 131 -15.40 -8.72 -3.82
CA ARG A 131 -16.03 -10.06 -3.77
C ARG A 131 -17.50 -10.05 -4.19
N SER A 132 -18.18 -8.93 -3.97
CA SER A 132 -19.62 -8.78 -4.27
C SER A 132 -19.89 -8.40 -5.73
N ASP A 133 -18.89 -7.96 -6.49
CA ASP A 133 -19.07 -7.58 -7.90
C ASP A 133 -19.09 -8.85 -8.78
N PRO A 134 -20.17 -9.09 -9.57
CA PRO A 134 -20.28 -10.29 -10.40
C PRO A 134 -19.24 -10.41 -11.51
N ARG A 135 -18.51 -9.32 -11.81
CA ARG A 135 -17.41 -9.32 -12.77
C ARG A 135 -16.09 -9.80 -12.17
N VAL A 136 -16.02 -9.96 -10.86
CA VAL A 136 -14.82 -10.40 -10.15
C VAL A 136 -14.74 -11.93 -10.16
N ASP A 137 -13.60 -12.46 -10.57
CA ASP A 137 -13.26 -13.86 -10.31
C ASP A 137 -12.67 -14.01 -8.91
N GLY A 138 -13.50 -14.38 -7.95
CA GLY A 138 -13.08 -14.57 -6.56
C GLY A 138 -12.03 -15.65 -6.35
N SER A 139 -11.76 -16.49 -7.35
CA SER A 139 -10.67 -17.47 -7.30
C SER A 139 -9.32 -16.89 -7.78
N ARG A 140 -9.30 -15.67 -8.32
CA ARG A 140 -8.12 -15.02 -8.91
C ARG A 140 -7.96 -13.58 -8.39
N LEU A 141 -7.86 -13.44 -7.05
CA LEU A 141 -7.68 -12.15 -6.38
C LEU A 141 -6.20 -11.89 -6.11
N ALA A 142 -5.79 -10.64 -6.31
CA ALA A 142 -4.47 -10.13 -5.93
C ALA A 142 -4.58 -8.78 -5.24
N ALA A 143 -3.55 -8.42 -4.48
CA ALA A 143 -3.36 -7.09 -3.91
C ALA A 143 -2.05 -6.49 -4.40
N LEU A 144 -2.06 -5.22 -4.77
CA LEU A 144 -0.90 -4.46 -5.21
C LEU A 144 -0.87 -3.14 -4.45
N GLY A 145 0.28 -2.77 -3.90
CA GLY A 145 0.36 -1.52 -3.16
C GLY A 145 1.74 -0.89 -3.13
N PHE A 146 1.74 0.42 -2.86
CA PHE A 146 2.92 1.26 -2.85
C PHE A 146 3.15 1.82 -1.45
N SER A 147 4.36 1.66 -0.88
CA SER A 147 4.71 2.15 0.46
C SER A 147 3.71 1.67 1.53
N GLN A 148 2.94 2.54 2.15
CA GLN A 148 1.83 2.19 3.06
C GLN A 148 0.83 1.23 2.39
N GLY A 149 0.51 1.43 1.12
CA GLY A 149 -0.33 0.52 0.36
C GLY A 149 0.27 -0.87 0.22
N GLY A 150 1.59 -1.00 0.15
CA GLY A 150 2.29 -2.27 0.21
C GLY A 150 2.10 -2.99 1.54
N VAL A 151 2.10 -2.23 2.66
CA VAL A 151 1.75 -2.76 3.99
C VAL A 151 0.31 -3.29 4.00
N PHE A 152 -0.65 -2.52 3.47
CA PHE A 152 -2.06 -2.94 3.38
C PHE A 152 -2.23 -4.21 2.55
N SER A 153 -1.53 -4.30 1.41
CA SER A 153 -1.56 -5.48 0.54
C SER A 153 -1.07 -6.74 1.27
N LEU A 154 -0.01 -6.63 2.06
CA LEU A 154 0.51 -7.73 2.85
C LEU A 154 -0.40 -8.11 4.03
N LEU A 155 -0.96 -7.11 4.73
CA LEU A 155 -1.84 -7.35 5.87
C LEU A 155 -3.19 -7.94 5.46
N ILE A 156 -3.79 -7.49 4.34
CA ILE A 156 -5.03 -8.08 3.86
C ILE A 156 -4.83 -9.54 3.43
N ALA A 157 -3.67 -9.86 2.83
CA ALA A 157 -3.33 -11.24 2.48
C ALA A 157 -3.04 -12.14 3.70
N ALA A 158 -2.68 -11.55 4.85
CA ALA A 158 -2.59 -12.29 6.10
C ALA A 158 -3.96 -12.63 6.69
N GLN A 159 -5.01 -11.88 6.32
CA GLN A 159 -6.37 -12.05 6.83
C GLN A 159 -7.29 -12.80 5.85
N ALA A 160 -7.07 -12.66 4.56
CA ALA A 160 -7.90 -13.19 3.49
C ALA A 160 -7.14 -14.26 2.69
N THR A 161 -7.51 -15.52 2.89
CA THR A 161 -6.81 -16.68 2.29
C THR A 161 -7.11 -16.86 0.80
N ASP A 162 -8.08 -16.17 0.25
CA ASP A 162 -8.45 -16.14 -1.18
C ASP A 162 -7.60 -15.13 -1.99
N ILE A 163 -6.83 -14.25 -1.33
CA ILE A 163 -5.80 -13.47 -2.00
C ILE A 163 -4.66 -14.43 -2.42
N ARG A 164 -4.51 -14.63 -3.72
CA ARG A 164 -3.51 -15.56 -4.29
C ARG A 164 -2.13 -14.92 -4.46
N ALA A 165 -2.10 -13.63 -4.70
CA ALA A 165 -0.89 -12.91 -5.09
C ALA A 165 -0.83 -11.52 -4.43
N VAL A 166 0.35 -11.14 -3.97
CA VAL A 166 0.63 -9.80 -3.44
C VAL A 166 1.83 -9.20 -4.16
N VAL A 167 1.71 -7.96 -4.60
CA VAL A 167 2.85 -7.15 -5.06
C VAL A 167 2.97 -5.95 -4.13
N ALA A 168 4.09 -5.84 -3.43
CA ALA A 168 4.34 -4.74 -2.49
C ALA A 168 5.61 -3.98 -2.88
N TYR A 169 5.44 -2.72 -3.25
CA TYR A 169 6.53 -1.81 -3.56
C TYR A 169 6.99 -1.12 -2.28
N TYR A 170 8.26 -1.28 -1.94
CA TYR A 170 8.98 -0.60 -0.85
C TYR A 170 8.15 -0.47 0.47
N PRO A 171 7.58 -1.58 0.99
CA PRO A 171 6.82 -1.54 2.22
C PRO A 171 7.72 -1.39 3.46
N VAL A 172 7.20 -0.75 4.52
CA VAL A 172 7.69 -0.97 5.87
C VAL A 172 7.08 -2.27 6.39
N THR A 173 7.90 -3.24 6.78
CA THR A 173 7.42 -4.57 7.19
C THR A 173 7.50 -4.82 8.68
N ASP A 174 8.33 -4.06 9.40
CA ASP A 174 8.48 -4.11 10.86
C ASP A 174 8.51 -2.69 11.44
N PHE A 175 7.37 -2.21 11.91
CA PHE A 175 7.26 -0.85 12.45
C PHE A 175 8.08 -0.64 13.73
N LYS A 176 8.30 -1.68 14.55
CA LYS A 176 9.14 -1.57 15.75
C LYS A 176 10.59 -1.31 15.35
N HIS A 177 11.12 -2.12 14.44
CA HIS A 177 12.45 -1.97 13.90
C HIS A 177 12.62 -0.63 13.16
N TRP A 178 11.69 -0.29 12.29
CA TRP A 178 11.71 0.94 11.50
C TRP A 178 11.75 2.20 12.37
N LEU A 179 10.97 2.24 13.47
CA LEU A 179 10.97 3.35 14.43
C LEU A 179 12.25 3.41 15.28
N SER A 180 12.82 2.26 15.67
CA SER A 180 14.01 2.18 16.52
C SER A 180 15.33 2.48 15.82
N ARG A 181 15.35 2.49 14.47
CA ARG A 181 16.57 2.68 13.69
C ARG A 181 17.26 4.00 13.98
N PRO A 182 18.62 4.03 14.01
CA PRO A 182 19.38 5.26 14.08
C PRO A 182 19.02 6.22 12.93
N LYS A 183 18.84 7.49 13.23
CA LYS A 183 18.49 8.52 12.25
C LYS A 183 19.75 9.30 11.88
N SER A 184 20.05 9.39 10.59
CA SER A 184 21.29 9.95 10.05
C SER A 184 21.46 11.45 10.30
N SER A 185 20.37 12.20 10.54
CA SER A 185 20.42 13.65 10.74
C SER A 185 19.47 14.10 11.85
N ALA A 186 19.68 15.32 12.35
CA ALA A 186 18.76 15.96 13.31
C ALA A 186 17.36 16.14 12.73
N TRP A 187 17.27 16.41 11.43
CA TRP A 187 15.99 16.54 10.73
C TRP A 187 15.23 15.21 10.67
N HIS A 188 15.90 14.12 10.29
CA HIS A 188 15.31 12.77 10.30
C HIS A 188 14.86 12.36 11.71
N ARG A 189 15.64 12.69 12.77
CA ARG A 189 15.20 12.46 14.16
C ARG A 189 13.91 13.18 14.49
N LEU A 190 13.79 14.45 14.10
CA LEU A 190 12.59 15.25 14.35
C LEU A 190 11.38 14.69 13.58
N GLU A 191 11.57 14.34 12.33
CA GLU A 191 10.54 13.73 11.48
C GLU A 191 10.03 12.41 12.06
N PHE A 192 10.94 11.50 12.43
CA PHE A 192 10.57 10.21 13.02
C PHE A 192 9.93 10.36 14.41
N HIS A 193 10.38 11.31 15.22
CA HIS A 193 9.70 11.62 16.47
C HIS A 193 8.28 12.14 16.24
N ALA A 194 8.08 12.95 15.22
CA ALA A 194 6.76 13.41 14.82
C ALA A 194 5.87 12.25 14.34
N PHE A 195 6.43 11.31 13.58
CA PHE A 195 5.76 10.07 13.19
C PHE A 195 5.37 9.25 14.40
N GLU A 196 6.31 8.91 15.28
CA GLU A 196 6.05 8.12 16.48
C GLU A 196 5.00 8.76 17.38
N SER A 197 5.11 10.08 17.62
CA SER A 197 4.14 10.83 18.42
C SER A 197 2.75 10.82 17.78
N SER A 198 2.67 10.89 16.44
CA SER A 198 1.41 10.75 15.71
C SER A 198 0.85 9.33 15.86
N PHE A 199 1.71 8.35 15.82
CA PHE A 199 1.42 6.95 16.03
C PHE A 199 0.78 6.71 17.41
N ARG A 200 1.44 7.12 18.44
CA ARG A 200 0.94 6.98 19.80
C ARG A 200 -0.43 7.63 19.98
N ARG A 201 -0.62 8.86 19.48
CA ARG A 201 -1.92 9.53 19.56
C ARG A 201 -3.04 8.82 18.80
N GLN A 202 -2.74 8.26 17.63
CA GLN A 202 -3.74 7.60 16.79
C GLN A 202 -4.02 6.16 17.27
N SER A 203 -3.05 5.54 17.91
CA SER A 203 -3.18 4.19 18.44
C SER A 203 -4.15 4.13 19.63
N GLU A 204 -4.33 5.24 20.35
CA GLU A 204 -5.06 5.28 21.62
C GLU A 204 -4.48 4.29 22.66
N ALA A 205 -3.21 3.89 22.49
CA ALA A 205 -2.52 3.02 23.40
C ALA A 205 -2.38 3.69 24.79
N ARG A 206 -2.72 2.98 25.83
CA ARG A 206 -2.71 3.49 27.21
C ARG A 206 -1.32 3.50 27.81
N ASP A 207 -0.45 2.62 27.32
CA ASP A 207 0.94 2.47 27.77
C ASP A 207 1.86 1.98 26.64
N ASP A 208 3.17 1.88 26.93
CA ASP A 208 4.17 1.44 25.96
C ASP A 208 3.97 -0.02 25.53
N SER A 209 3.51 -0.89 26.41
CA SER A 209 3.29 -2.31 26.10
C SER A 209 2.18 -2.45 25.05
N GLU A 210 1.07 -1.75 25.26
CA GLU A 210 -0.05 -1.73 24.31
C GLU A 210 0.39 -1.12 22.98
N PHE A 211 1.17 -0.04 23.00
CA PHE A 211 1.72 0.55 21.80
C PHE A 211 2.60 -0.43 21.01
N GLN A 212 3.51 -1.15 21.68
CA GLN A 212 4.36 -2.16 21.04
C GLN A 212 3.55 -3.32 20.45
N GLN A 213 2.48 -3.74 21.11
CA GLN A 213 1.56 -4.76 20.57
C GLN A 213 0.86 -4.27 19.29
N MET A 214 0.45 -3.00 19.29
CA MET A 214 -0.20 -2.40 18.12
C MET A 214 0.77 -2.27 16.94
N LEU A 215 2.02 -1.88 17.18
CA LEU A 215 3.05 -1.87 16.14
C LEU A 215 3.25 -3.27 15.55
N GLY A 216 3.26 -4.31 16.40
CA GLY A 216 3.34 -5.69 15.92
C GLY A 216 2.15 -6.10 15.05
N ARG A 217 0.92 -5.74 15.45
CA ARG A 217 -0.28 -6.03 14.63
C ARG A 217 -0.25 -5.31 13.28
N ALA A 218 0.35 -4.13 13.22
CA ALA A 218 0.51 -3.35 12.01
C ALA A 218 1.70 -3.82 11.14
N SER A 219 2.56 -4.69 11.64
CA SER A 219 3.78 -5.13 10.97
C SER A 219 3.54 -6.42 10.16
N PRO A 220 3.65 -6.39 8.83
CA PRO A 220 3.55 -7.60 8.01
C PRO A 220 4.50 -8.72 8.42
N LEU A 221 5.69 -8.38 8.93
CA LEU A 221 6.67 -9.36 9.40
C LEU A 221 6.13 -10.20 10.56
N ASP A 222 5.44 -9.58 11.54
CA ASP A 222 4.84 -10.28 12.66
C ASP A 222 3.64 -11.15 12.21
N GLN A 223 3.00 -10.78 11.09
CA GLN A 223 1.87 -11.51 10.49
C GLN A 223 2.29 -12.50 9.38
N ALA A 224 3.58 -12.64 9.11
CA ALA A 224 4.10 -13.44 7.97
C ALA A 224 3.61 -14.90 7.99
N HIS A 225 3.40 -15.48 9.18
CA HIS A 225 2.90 -16.85 9.35
C HIS A 225 1.50 -17.06 8.77
N SER A 226 0.69 -16.02 8.69
CA SER A 226 -0.68 -16.04 8.15
C SER A 226 -0.73 -15.77 6.63
N ILE A 227 0.31 -15.18 6.05
CA ILE A 227 0.35 -14.91 4.59
C ILE A 227 0.53 -16.23 3.83
N ARG A 228 -0.50 -16.59 3.06
CA ARG A 228 -0.50 -17.78 2.19
C ARG A 228 -0.34 -17.44 0.71
N ALA A 229 -0.57 -16.20 0.36
CA ALA A 229 -0.38 -15.67 -0.99
C ALA A 229 1.08 -15.79 -1.43
N SER A 230 1.30 -15.96 -2.75
CA SER A 230 2.62 -15.70 -3.33
C SER A 230 2.93 -14.21 -3.22
N VAL A 231 4.15 -13.83 -2.86
CA VAL A 231 4.53 -12.43 -2.61
C VAL A 231 5.64 -11.99 -3.56
N LEU A 232 5.47 -10.85 -4.21
CA LEU A 232 6.53 -10.12 -4.90
C LEU A 232 6.82 -8.83 -4.12
N LEU A 233 8.03 -8.71 -3.61
CA LEU A 233 8.55 -7.49 -3.02
C LEU A 233 9.41 -6.76 -4.05
N ILE A 234 9.20 -5.46 -4.23
CA ILE A 234 9.98 -4.62 -5.15
C ILE A 234 10.53 -3.45 -4.35
N HIS A 235 11.87 -3.29 -4.30
CA HIS A 235 12.49 -2.32 -3.41
C HIS A 235 13.73 -1.69 -4.03
N GLY A 236 13.92 -0.39 -3.81
CA GLY A 236 15.14 0.31 -4.20
C GLY A 236 16.23 0.17 -3.14
N ASP A 237 17.48 -0.07 -3.56
CA ASP A 237 18.60 -0.25 -2.63
C ASP A 237 19.12 1.06 -1.99
N ARG A 238 18.63 2.22 -2.46
CA ARG A 238 18.91 3.54 -1.86
C ARG A 238 17.69 4.17 -1.17
N ASP A 239 16.73 3.35 -0.80
CA ASP A 239 15.57 3.82 -0.07
C ASP A 239 15.93 4.15 1.38
N THR A 240 15.88 5.44 1.71
CA THR A 240 16.17 5.96 3.07
C THR A 240 14.91 6.13 3.91
N THR A 241 13.73 6.09 3.30
CA THR A 241 12.44 6.21 3.98
C THR A 241 12.02 4.85 4.55
N ALA A 242 11.90 3.84 3.70
CA ALA A 242 11.74 2.44 4.07
C ALA A 242 12.96 1.68 3.52
N PRO A 243 13.95 1.31 4.31
CA PRO A 243 15.14 0.66 3.79
C PRO A 243 14.88 -0.71 3.20
N LEU A 244 15.70 -1.09 2.22
CA LEU A 244 15.66 -2.41 1.57
C LEU A 244 15.61 -3.57 2.58
N GLU A 245 16.28 -3.42 3.72
CA GLU A 245 16.28 -4.38 4.82
C GLU A 245 14.87 -4.80 5.27
N GLU A 246 13.89 -3.90 5.20
CA GLU A 246 12.49 -4.21 5.52
C GLU A 246 11.95 -5.34 4.62
N SER A 247 12.19 -5.24 3.31
CA SER A 247 11.79 -6.29 2.37
C SER A 247 12.63 -7.56 2.49
N GLU A 248 13.94 -7.44 2.73
CA GLU A 248 14.84 -8.58 2.92
C GLU A 248 14.43 -9.43 4.13
N ARG A 249 14.12 -8.80 5.26
CA ARG A 249 13.67 -9.47 6.48
C ARG A 249 12.35 -10.21 6.26
N LEU A 250 11.37 -9.57 5.60
CA LEU A 250 10.11 -10.24 5.30
C LEU A 250 10.30 -11.39 4.31
N ALA A 251 11.10 -11.19 3.26
CA ALA A 251 11.40 -12.25 2.29
C ALA A 251 12.08 -13.46 2.96
N SER A 252 13.07 -13.22 3.84
CA SER A 252 13.69 -14.28 4.63
C SER A 252 12.67 -15.04 5.46
N ARG A 253 11.83 -14.30 6.20
CA ARG A 253 10.82 -14.90 7.06
C ARG A 253 9.78 -15.72 6.30
N LEU A 254 9.35 -15.24 5.14
CA LEU A 254 8.41 -15.99 4.29
C LEU A 254 9.05 -17.28 3.74
N ARG A 255 10.34 -17.23 3.33
CA ARG A 255 11.06 -18.44 2.89
C ARG A 255 11.22 -19.48 4.02
N GLU A 256 11.56 -19.04 5.23
CA GLU A 256 11.63 -19.90 6.42
C GLU A 256 10.28 -20.62 6.69
N LEU A 257 9.17 -19.94 6.40
CA LEU A 257 7.82 -20.48 6.54
C LEU A 257 7.38 -21.33 5.33
N GLY A 258 8.28 -21.57 4.35
CA GLY A 258 7.96 -22.32 3.14
C GLY A 258 6.99 -21.58 2.21
N ARG A 259 6.93 -20.24 2.28
CA ARG A 259 6.08 -19.42 1.42
C ARG A 259 6.82 -19.02 0.16
N GLU A 260 6.06 -18.89 -0.92
CA GLU A 260 6.60 -18.40 -2.19
C GLU A 260 6.79 -16.87 -2.15
N VAL A 261 8.04 -16.43 -2.27
CA VAL A 261 8.39 -15.01 -2.25
C VAL A 261 9.54 -14.70 -3.19
N ASP A 262 9.32 -13.68 -4.02
CA ASP A 262 10.32 -13.06 -4.87
C ASP A 262 10.66 -11.67 -4.33
N LEU A 263 11.94 -11.29 -4.41
CA LEU A 263 12.42 -9.94 -4.09
C LEU A 263 13.17 -9.38 -5.30
N LEU A 264 12.60 -8.33 -5.90
CA LEU A 264 13.24 -7.55 -6.96
C LEU A 264 13.89 -6.31 -6.34
N VAL A 265 15.20 -6.26 -6.37
CA VAL A 265 15.97 -5.08 -5.95
C VAL A 265 16.21 -4.19 -7.16
N ILE A 266 15.82 -2.92 -7.08
CA ILE A 266 16.07 -1.91 -8.11
C ILE A 266 17.30 -1.10 -7.69
N HIS A 267 18.38 -1.24 -8.44
CA HIS A 267 19.65 -0.57 -8.15
C HIS A 267 19.55 0.95 -8.32
N ASP A 268 20.24 1.67 -7.44
CA ASP A 268 20.27 3.15 -7.39
C ASP A 268 18.88 3.81 -7.27
N ALA A 269 17.90 3.09 -6.74
CA ALA A 269 16.52 3.57 -6.58
C ALA A 269 16.23 3.95 -5.13
N GLY A 270 15.66 5.15 -4.95
CA GLY A 270 15.11 5.60 -3.66
C GLY A 270 13.63 5.31 -3.52
N HIS A 271 13.02 5.84 -2.45
CA HIS A 271 11.58 5.71 -2.21
C HIS A 271 10.76 6.32 -3.35
N VAL A 272 9.65 5.66 -3.72
CA VAL A 272 8.73 6.06 -4.79
C VAL A 272 9.39 6.23 -6.18
N PHE A 273 10.44 5.47 -6.46
CA PHE A 273 11.18 5.52 -7.72
C PHE A 273 10.29 5.30 -8.95
N ASN A 274 9.27 4.47 -8.82
CA ASN A 274 8.32 4.14 -9.89
C ASN A 274 7.44 5.33 -10.34
N PHE A 275 7.43 6.42 -9.58
CA PHE A 275 6.76 7.68 -9.96
C PHE A 275 7.75 8.79 -10.31
N LYS A 276 9.05 8.51 -10.37
CA LYS A 276 10.11 9.50 -10.58
C LYS A 276 11.10 9.13 -11.69
N ASP A 277 11.39 7.85 -11.87
CA ASP A 277 12.37 7.33 -12.84
C ASP A 277 11.70 6.37 -13.81
N ARG A 278 11.55 6.80 -15.05
CA ARG A 278 10.83 6.04 -16.09
C ARG A 278 11.44 4.66 -16.35
N ALA A 279 12.75 4.55 -16.42
CA ALA A 279 13.40 3.28 -16.75
C ALA A 279 13.21 2.26 -15.64
N LYS A 280 13.42 2.69 -14.37
CA LYS A 280 13.23 1.85 -13.18
C LYS A 280 11.77 1.49 -13.00
N ALA A 281 10.86 2.46 -13.24
CA ALA A 281 9.42 2.24 -13.21
C ALA A 281 8.98 1.18 -14.21
N SER A 282 9.43 1.28 -15.48
CA SER A 282 9.08 0.32 -16.53
C SER A 282 9.57 -1.08 -16.20
N ASN A 283 10.83 -1.25 -15.78
CA ASN A 283 11.38 -2.54 -15.38
C ASN A 283 10.56 -3.20 -14.23
N ALA A 284 10.28 -2.43 -13.17
CA ALA A 284 9.49 -2.91 -12.04
C ALA A 284 8.06 -3.28 -12.45
N TRP A 285 7.44 -2.48 -13.34
CA TRP A 285 6.08 -2.71 -13.80
C TRP A 285 5.95 -3.91 -14.74
N GLU A 286 6.87 -4.08 -15.67
CA GLU A 286 6.93 -5.27 -16.55
C GLU A 286 7.07 -6.54 -15.71
N THR A 287 7.94 -6.51 -14.68
CA THR A 287 8.06 -7.63 -13.73
C THR A 287 6.76 -7.87 -12.98
N THR A 288 6.10 -6.80 -12.52
CA THR A 288 4.79 -6.89 -11.85
C THR A 288 3.75 -7.57 -12.73
N LEU A 289 3.57 -7.10 -13.96
CA LEU A 289 2.57 -7.66 -14.89
C LEU A 289 2.88 -9.13 -15.24
N SER A 290 4.14 -9.43 -15.55
CA SER A 290 4.59 -10.79 -15.84
C SER A 290 4.35 -11.73 -14.66
N TRP A 291 4.63 -11.24 -13.43
CA TRP A 291 4.47 -12.02 -12.21
C TRP A 291 3.00 -12.25 -11.87
N LEU A 292 2.15 -11.22 -11.92
CA LEU A 292 0.71 -11.33 -11.72
C LEU A 292 0.07 -12.32 -12.71
N ARG A 293 0.47 -12.26 -13.97
CA ARG A 293 -0.03 -13.19 -15.01
C ARG A 293 0.20 -14.63 -14.59
N ARG A 294 1.44 -14.99 -14.23
CA ARG A 294 1.77 -16.36 -13.80
C ARG A 294 1.00 -16.83 -12.56
N ARG A 295 0.69 -15.91 -11.61
CA ARG A 295 0.02 -16.26 -10.35
C ARG A 295 -1.51 -16.28 -10.43
N LEU A 296 -2.06 -15.53 -11.39
CA LEU A 296 -3.51 -15.42 -11.59
C LEU A 296 -4.00 -16.20 -12.81
N GLU A 297 -3.14 -16.93 -13.52
CA GLU A 297 -3.57 -17.87 -14.55
C GLU A 297 -4.53 -18.90 -13.95
N PRO A 298 -5.56 -19.33 -14.70
CA PRO A 298 -6.39 -20.44 -14.27
C PRO A 298 -5.49 -21.65 -13.97
N ARG A 299 -5.65 -22.26 -12.81
CA ARG A 299 -5.03 -23.57 -12.59
C ARG A 299 -5.70 -24.52 -13.57
N GLY A 300 -4.93 -25.12 -14.46
CA GLY A 300 -5.44 -26.18 -15.32
C GLY A 300 -6.13 -27.27 -14.51
N PRO A 301 -7.03 -28.04 -15.13
CA PRO A 301 -7.76 -29.07 -14.47
C PRO A 301 -6.84 -30.15 -13.88
#